data_83270bd50309cd989a6225edd6dedc82
#
_entry.id   83270bd50309cd989a6225edd6dedc82
#
_cell.length_a   1.000
_cell.length_b   1.000
_cell.length_c   1.000
_cell.angle_alpha   90.00
_cell.angle_beta   90.00
_cell.angle_gamma   90.00
#
_symmetry.space_group_name_H-M   'P 1'
#
loop_
_entity.id
_entity.type
_entity.pdbx_description
1 polymer ?
#
loop_
_entity_poly.entity_id
_entity_poly.type
_entity_poly.pdbx_seq_one_letter_code
_entity_poly.pdbx_strand_id
1 'polypeptide(L)'
;MLTDKEIKAAKRCIEYAMANGADGARATLNKSVTDGCSMFNGSLDKVTHSADRSIYIYLFADGRYGTFSTNRFGDEELKDFIRKAISMVKMLGEDQCRHLPDPDRTEKDAVTGRELGLYDSRYSEMNINDRLSNAERLSVYDKISCEEGTWQLISEECEYSDSIDDTYTIDSQGFEGRHTETAFTCFSEMTIETEDGDKYSAHWWESSPEYDKLDISACGQKALERAVGQTGPKEMESGRYRMIVDSTVASRLVSPLFAALNASAIQQKMSFLTDTMCKKVFSENLTIMDLPRTVGKPGSRLFDTEGVATCDTAIIQNGVVNRYFVNTYMSKKTGFAPTIEDISRPKLMPYINDKNLTFKEKELYLNELMFHCASGILVTGFNGGNCNPATGDFSFGIEGFAFNDGKISHPVREMLITGNMMTLWNSFIAAGTDARECTRWQIPSLAFDDVSFSA
;
A
#
# COMPACT_ATOMS: atom_id res chain seq x y z
N MET A 1 5.51 20.91 8.11
CA MET A 1 6.89 20.35 8.11
C MET A 1 7.49 20.41 9.50
N LEU A 2 8.47 19.56 9.78
CA LEU A 2 9.26 19.57 11.00
C LEU A 2 10.09 20.86 11.10
N THR A 3 10.14 21.42 12.29
CA THR A 3 10.93 22.61 12.62
C THR A 3 12.31 22.21 13.19
N ASP A 4 13.28 23.09 13.11
CA ASP A 4 14.61 22.87 13.70
C ASP A 4 14.53 22.59 15.23
N LYS A 5 13.53 23.16 15.90
CA LYS A 5 13.31 22.90 17.34
C LYS A 5 12.87 21.46 17.59
N GLU A 6 12.04 20.90 16.72
CA GLU A 6 11.57 19.51 16.80
C GLU A 6 12.71 18.53 16.46
N ILE A 7 13.48 18.82 15.42
CA ILE A 7 14.68 18.04 15.06
C ILE A 7 15.69 18.03 16.21
N LYS A 8 15.96 19.19 16.83
CA LYS A 8 16.81 19.28 18.01
C LYS A 8 16.28 18.46 19.19
N ALA A 9 14.97 18.36 19.36
CA ALA A 9 14.38 17.53 20.41
C ALA A 9 14.67 16.04 20.17
N ALA A 10 14.59 15.55 18.93
CA ALA A 10 14.94 14.17 18.59
C ALA A 10 16.46 13.89 18.86
N LYS A 11 17.35 14.84 18.50
CA LYS A 11 18.80 14.73 18.79
C LYS A 11 19.07 14.64 20.30
N ARG A 12 18.41 15.48 21.11
CA ARG A 12 18.51 15.42 22.56
C ARG A 12 18.02 14.11 23.17
N CYS A 13 17.02 13.46 22.57
CA CYS A 13 16.57 12.14 23.03
C CYS A 13 17.72 11.14 22.97
N ILE A 14 18.53 11.15 21.90
CA ILE A 14 19.71 10.30 21.77
C ILE A 14 20.76 10.67 22.83
N GLU A 15 21.09 11.95 22.98
CA GLU A 15 22.05 12.44 23.97
C GLU A 15 21.65 12.01 25.39
N TYR A 16 20.38 12.19 25.76
CA TYR A 16 19.85 11.79 27.08
C TYR A 16 19.87 10.26 27.26
N ALA A 17 19.54 9.50 26.21
CA ALA A 17 19.60 8.05 26.28
C ALA A 17 21.02 7.55 26.57
N MET A 18 22.00 8.03 25.83
CA MET A 18 23.40 7.65 26.03
C MET A 18 23.93 8.11 27.38
N ALA A 19 23.59 9.33 27.83
CA ALA A 19 24.00 9.87 29.13
C ALA A 19 23.38 9.12 30.33
N ASN A 20 22.26 8.43 30.16
CA ASN A 20 21.59 7.61 31.19
C ASN A 20 21.89 6.12 31.07
N GLY A 21 22.88 5.72 30.28
CA GLY A 21 23.41 4.35 30.22
C GLY A 21 22.63 3.43 29.29
N ALA A 22 22.16 3.95 28.15
CA ALA A 22 21.81 3.14 26.99
C ALA A 22 23.08 2.73 26.23
N ASP A 23 23.10 1.49 25.73
CA ASP A 23 24.16 0.97 24.84
C ASP A 23 23.93 1.42 23.38
N GLY A 24 22.69 1.73 23.05
CA GLY A 24 22.24 2.25 21.76
C GLY A 24 20.87 2.88 21.86
N ALA A 25 20.61 3.83 20.98
CA ALA A 25 19.32 4.47 20.89
C ALA A 25 19.01 4.90 19.44
N ARG A 26 17.73 4.86 19.07
CA ARG A 26 17.21 5.47 17.84
C ARG A 26 15.96 6.29 18.18
N ALA A 27 15.81 7.44 17.55
CA ALA A 27 14.64 8.28 17.66
C ALA A 27 14.07 8.55 16.27
N THR A 28 12.76 8.31 16.11
CA THR A 28 12.02 8.66 14.91
C THR A 28 10.97 9.69 15.26
N LEU A 29 11.11 10.88 14.71
CA LEU A 29 10.17 11.98 14.84
C LEU A 29 9.26 12.00 13.63
N ASN A 30 7.97 11.87 13.85
CA ASN A 30 6.94 11.94 12.81
C ASN A 30 6.07 13.17 13.02
N LYS A 31 5.70 13.80 11.91
CA LYS A 31 4.70 14.87 11.88
C LYS A 31 3.84 14.67 10.64
N SER A 32 2.53 14.55 10.87
CA SER A 32 1.53 14.43 9.82
C SER A 32 0.49 15.53 9.98
N VAL A 33 0.09 16.14 8.87
CA VAL A 33 -1.03 17.07 8.83
C VAL A 33 -1.89 16.71 7.64
N THR A 34 -3.18 16.57 7.86
CA THR A 34 -4.17 16.27 6.82
C THR A 34 -5.32 17.26 6.92
N ASP A 35 -5.67 17.87 5.82
CA ASP A 35 -6.83 18.74 5.66
C ASP A 35 -7.76 18.16 4.60
N GLY A 36 -9.07 18.29 4.77
CA GLY A 36 -10.02 17.78 3.80
C GLY A 36 -11.37 18.48 3.82
N CYS A 37 -12.08 18.36 2.70
CA CYS A 37 -13.48 18.76 2.55
C CYS A 37 -14.26 17.63 1.92
N SER A 38 -15.39 17.23 2.54
CA SER A 38 -16.31 16.25 1.96
C SER A 38 -17.64 16.88 1.58
N MET A 39 -18.21 16.37 0.48
CA MET A 39 -19.53 16.73 -0.02
C MET A 39 -20.44 15.51 0.12
N PHE A 40 -21.69 15.75 0.44
CA PHE A 40 -22.77 14.75 0.44
C PHE A 40 -23.93 15.26 -0.38
N ASN A 41 -24.32 14.52 -1.41
CA ASN A 41 -25.40 14.88 -2.32
C ASN A 41 -25.34 16.35 -2.79
N GLY A 42 -24.16 16.75 -3.33
CA GLY A 42 -23.93 18.09 -3.87
C GLY A 42 -23.75 19.21 -2.83
N SER A 43 -23.86 18.91 -1.53
CA SER A 43 -23.74 19.91 -0.46
C SER A 43 -22.52 19.65 0.42
N LEU A 44 -21.90 20.70 0.95
CA LEU A 44 -20.80 20.57 1.90
C LEU A 44 -21.29 19.83 3.17
N ASP A 45 -20.67 18.69 3.45
CA ASP A 45 -20.95 17.88 4.64
C ASP A 45 -19.95 18.18 5.76
N LYS A 46 -18.65 18.13 5.48
CA LYS A 46 -17.62 18.17 6.51
C LYS A 46 -16.35 18.86 6.06
N VAL A 47 -15.74 19.60 6.99
CA VAL A 47 -14.36 20.10 6.88
C VAL A 47 -13.53 19.43 7.97
N THR A 48 -12.41 18.85 7.60
CA THR A 48 -11.52 18.13 8.52
C THR A 48 -10.15 18.79 8.59
N HIS A 49 -9.58 18.80 9.77
CA HIS A 49 -8.18 19.13 10.03
C HIS A 49 -7.64 18.17 11.08
N SER A 50 -6.59 17.46 10.75
CA SER A 50 -5.90 16.57 11.68
C SER A 50 -4.42 16.90 11.67
N ALA A 51 -3.83 17.04 12.84
CA ALA A 51 -2.40 17.26 13.00
C ALA A 51 -1.87 16.37 14.12
N ASP A 52 -0.95 15.48 13.79
CA ASP A 52 -0.25 14.64 14.75
C ASP A 52 1.25 14.87 14.74
N ARG A 53 1.86 14.68 15.90
CA ARG A 53 3.29 14.82 16.08
C ARG A 53 3.77 13.96 17.23
N SER A 54 4.72 13.09 16.97
CA SER A 54 5.24 12.15 17.97
C SER A 54 6.73 11.85 17.77
N ILE A 55 7.43 11.54 18.86
CA ILE A 55 8.76 10.93 18.84
C ILE A 55 8.63 9.49 19.33
N TYR A 56 9.04 8.54 18.49
CA TYR A 56 9.25 7.15 18.88
C TYR A 56 10.72 6.97 19.23
N ILE A 57 10.98 6.32 20.36
CA ILE A 57 12.33 6.13 20.89
C ILE A 57 12.55 4.65 21.12
N TYR A 58 13.59 4.13 20.50
CA TYR A 58 14.04 2.74 20.58
C TYR A 58 15.29 2.71 21.44
N LEU A 59 15.25 2.01 22.57
CA LEU A 59 16.32 1.98 23.57
C LEU A 59 16.87 0.58 23.72
N PHE A 60 18.18 0.50 23.72
CA PHE A 60 18.96 -0.71 23.95
C PHE A 60 19.83 -0.48 25.19
N ALA A 61 19.72 -1.34 26.21
CA ALA A 61 20.47 -1.22 27.44
C ALA A 61 20.65 -2.60 28.08
N ASP A 62 21.88 -2.96 28.41
CA ASP A 62 22.25 -4.24 29.10
C ASP A 62 21.65 -5.47 28.36
N GLY A 63 21.74 -5.52 27.03
CA GLY A 63 21.17 -6.59 26.21
C GLY A 63 19.64 -6.67 26.21
N ARG A 64 18.95 -5.59 26.56
CA ARG A 64 17.51 -5.44 26.60
C ARG A 64 17.04 -4.38 25.64
N TYR A 65 15.78 -4.43 25.26
CA TYR A 65 15.21 -3.51 24.27
C TYR A 65 13.81 -3.07 24.68
N GLY A 66 13.50 -1.79 24.43
CA GLY A 66 12.15 -1.26 24.59
C GLY A 66 11.89 -0.11 23.62
N THR A 67 10.62 0.04 23.25
CA THR A 67 10.13 1.13 22.40
C THR A 67 9.14 1.96 23.21
N PHE A 68 9.28 3.27 23.12
CA PHE A 68 8.44 4.25 23.82
C PHE A 68 8.08 5.37 22.85
N SER A 69 6.98 6.06 23.12
CA SER A 69 6.58 7.23 22.33
C SER A 69 6.11 8.37 23.22
N THR A 70 6.30 9.60 22.74
CA THR A 70 5.81 10.81 23.40
C THR A 70 5.47 11.88 22.36
N ASN A 71 4.48 12.71 22.68
CA ASN A 71 4.15 13.92 21.94
C ASN A 71 4.56 15.20 22.70
N ARG A 72 5.32 15.07 23.81
CA ARG A 72 5.83 16.16 24.60
C ARG A 72 7.29 16.46 24.24
N PHE A 73 7.57 17.70 23.87
CA PHE A 73 8.85 18.13 23.29
C PHE A 73 9.63 19.10 24.21
N GLY A 74 9.12 19.33 25.43
CA GLY A 74 9.81 20.13 26.45
C GLY A 74 11.09 19.43 26.90
N ASP A 75 12.15 20.19 27.12
CA ASP A 75 13.49 19.65 27.42
C ASP A 75 13.52 18.79 28.69
N GLU A 76 13.00 19.34 29.79
CA GLU A 76 12.90 18.62 31.07
C GLU A 76 11.94 17.43 31.01
N GLU A 77 10.85 17.55 30.23
CA GLU A 77 9.91 16.46 30.04
C GLU A 77 10.56 15.30 29.28
N LEU A 78 11.30 15.58 28.22
CA LEU A 78 12.05 14.56 27.45
C LEU A 78 13.12 13.89 28.29
N LYS A 79 13.88 14.67 29.05
CA LYS A 79 14.93 14.15 29.93
C LYS A 79 14.36 13.20 31.00
N ASP A 80 13.27 13.58 31.65
CA ASP A 80 12.61 12.75 32.66
C ASP A 80 11.98 11.49 32.01
N PHE A 81 11.36 11.65 30.84
CA PHE A 81 10.79 10.56 30.05
C PHE A 81 11.85 9.52 29.66
N ILE A 82 12.99 9.94 29.09
CA ILE A 82 14.08 9.06 28.69
C ILE A 82 14.67 8.33 29.91
N ARG A 83 14.91 9.02 31.01
CA ARG A 83 15.41 8.41 32.24
C ARG A 83 14.49 7.29 32.75
N LYS A 84 13.18 7.51 32.76
CA LYS A 84 12.17 6.51 33.15
C LYS A 84 12.13 5.35 32.15
N ALA A 85 12.16 5.65 30.85
CA ALA A 85 12.15 4.65 29.81
C ALA A 85 13.35 3.69 29.92
N ILE A 86 14.57 4.20 30.13
CA ILE A 86 15.75 3.37 30.35
C ILE A 86 15.63 2.50 31.58
N SER A 87 15.11 3.05 32.70
CA SER A 87 14.85 2.26 33.90
C SER A 87 13.87 1.12 33.64
N MET A 88 12.84 1.32 32.81
CA MET A 88 11.92 0.29 32.39
C MET A 88 12.60 -0.77 31.49
N VAL A 89 13.41 -0.33 30.52
CA VAL A 89 14.14 -1.27 29.65
C VAL A 89 14.99 -2.22 30.47
N LYS A 90 15.68 -1.72 31.50
CA LYS A 90 16.55 -2.53 32.38
C LYS A 90 15.79 -3.58 33.22
N MET A 91 14.44 -3.50 33.25
CA MET A 91 13.58 -4.49 33.93
C MET A 91 13.04 -5.55 32.96
N LEU A 92 13.19 -5.38 31.64
CA LEU A 92 12.73 -6.33 30.64
C LEU A 92 13.61 -7.57 30.56
N GLY A 93 13.16 -8.60 29.86
CA GLY A 93 13.96 -9.79 29.57
C GLY A 93 15.11 -9.45 28.60
N GLU A 94 16.23 -10.12 28.79
CA GLU A 94 17.37 -10.02 27.87
C GLU A 94 17.05 -10.66 26.51
N ASP A 95 17.44 -10.00 25.44
CA ASP A 95 17.41 -10.53 24.07
C ASP A 95 18.63 -10.00 23.31
N GLN A 96 19.70 -10.81 23.29
CA GLN A 96 20.98 -10.46 22.65
C GLN A 96 20.90 -10.28 21.13
N CYS A 97 19.74 -10.60 20.52
CA CYS A 97 19.52 -10.36 19.09
C CYS A 97 19.10 -8.91 18.80
N ARG A 98 18.74 -8.13 19.82
CA ARG A 98 18.29 -6.73 19.67
C ARG A 98 19.46 -5.76 19.62
N HIS A 99 19.67 -5.10 18.49
CA HIS A 99 20.69 -4.08 18.28
C HIS A 99 20.31 -3.15 17.13
N LEU A 100 21.01 -2.02 17.00
CA LEU A 100 20.92 -1.14 15.83
C LEU A 100 21.53 -1.82 14.60
N PRO A 101 21.12 -1.42 13.37
CA PRO A 101 21.74 -1.92 12.15
C PRO A 101 23.22 -1.51 12.08
N ASP A 102 24.01 -2.28 11.33
CA ASP A 102 25.39 -1.91 11.05
C ASP A 102 25.44 -0.56 10.31
N PRO A 103 26.29 0.40 10.70
CA PRO A 103 26.35 1.73 10.11
C PRO A 103 26.59 1.75 8.59
N ASP A 104 27.29 0.76 8.07
CA ASP A 104 27.57 0.62 6.63
C ASP A 104 26.31 0.29 5.81
N ARG A 105 25.26 -0.20 6.46
CA ARG A 105 23.98 -0.51 5.83
C ARG A 105 23.00 0.66 5.83
N THR A 106 23.24 1.68 6.64
CA THR A 106 22.32 2.82 6.76
C THR A 106 22.47 3.78 5.59
N GLU A 107 21.35 4.43 5.24
CA GLU A 107 21.29 5.43 4.16
C GLU A 107 22.18 6.66 4.50
N LYS A 108 22.79 7.24 3.47
CA LYS A 108 23.68 8.40 3.64
C LYS A 108 23.19 9.67 2.93
N ASP A 109 22.28 9.51 1.97
CA ASP A 109 21.87 10.61 1.06
C ASP A 109 20.49 11.20 1.41
N ALA A 110 19.80 10.70 2.44
CA ALA A 110 18.48 11.18 2.86
C ALA A 110 18.57 12.43 3.76
N VAL A 111 19.15 13.51 3.26
CA VAL A 111 19.54 14.70 4.06
C VAL A 111 18.38 15.67 4.23
N THR A 112 17.68 15.99 3.14
CA THR A 112 16.61 17.01 3.13
C THR A 112 15.21 16.41 3.27
N GLY A 113 15.07 15.12 2.97
CA GLY A 113 13.81 14.41 2.85
C GLY A 113 13.07 14.64 1.53
N ARG A 114 13.68 15.37 0.59
CA ARG A 114 13.07 15.72 -0.70
C ARG A 114 13.77 15.11 -1.91
N GLU A 115 14.73 14.25 -1.69
CA GLU A 115 15.60 13.64 -2.71
C GLU A 115 14.79 12.82 -3.71
N LEU A 116 13.66 12.27 -3.29
CA LEU A 116 12.77 11.48 -4.13
C LEU A 116 11.68 12.30 -4.84
N GLY A 117 11.66 13.64 -4.70
CA GLY A 117 10.69 14.49 -5.38
C GLY A 117 9.22 14.20 -4.99
N LEU A 118 8.97 13.78 -3.75
CA LEU A 118 7.63 13.46 -3.24
C LEU A 118 6.97 14.67 -2.53
N TYR A 119 7.65 15.78 -2.42
CA TYR A 119 7.13 17.00 -1.79
C TYR A 119 6.77 18.05 -2.84
N ASP A 120 5.52 18.49 -2.82
CA ASP A 120 5.03 19.60 -3.61
C ASP A 120 4.79 20.84 -2.72
N SER A 121 5.44 21.96 -3.04
CA SER A 121 5.29 23.23 -2.33
C SER A 121 3.87 23.80 -2.39
N ARG A 122 3.06 23.40 -3.38
CA ARG A 122 1.66 23.75 -3.55
C ARG A 122 0.83 23.46 -2.31
N TYR A 123 1.19 22.40 -1.56
CA TYR A 123 0.54 22.06 -0.27
C TYR A 123 0.53 23.25 0.70
N SER A 124 1.63 24.00 0.79
CA SER A 124 1.72 25.16 1.70
C SER A 124 0.94 26.39 1.24
N GLU A 125 0.49 26.42 0.00
CA GLU A 125 -0.30 27.49 -0.61
C GLU A 125 -1.81 27.20 -0.54
N MET A 126 -2.20 25.91 -0.34
CA MET A 126 -3.60 25.48 -0.28
C MET A 126 -4.32 26.08 0.90
N ASN A 127 -5.46 26.69 0.64
CA ASN A 127 -6.35 27.24 1.65
C ASN A 127 -7.71 26.53 1.64
N ILE A 128 -8.59 26.86 2.56
CA ILE A 128 -9.90 26.21 2.70
C ILE A 128 -10.80 26.36 1.47
N ASN A 129 -10.72 27.51 0.78
CA ASN A 129 -11.52 27.75 -0.43
C ASN A 129 -11.04 26.89 -1.61
N ASP A 130 -9.73 26.69 -1.72
CA ASP A 130 -9.15 25.80 -2.73
C ASP A 130 -9.62 24.35 -2.51
N ARG A 131 -9.59 23.87 -1.25
CA ARG A 131 -10.06 22.54 -0.88
C ARG A 131 -11.54 22.35 -1.13
N LEU A 132 -12.36 23.35 -0.76
CA LEU A 132 -13.79 23.34 -1.04
C LEU A 132 -14.07 23.29 -2.55
N SER A 133 -13.40 24.15 -3.32
CA SER A 133 -13.55 24.15 -4.78
C SER A 133 -13.13 22.82 -5.41
N ASN A 134 -12.10 22.16 -4.88
CA ASN A 134 -11.71 20.83 -5.34
C ASN A 134 -12.77 19.77 -5.00
N ALA A 135 -13.35 19.81 -3.80
CA ALA A 135 -14.44 18.92 -3.40
C ALA A 135 -15.70 19.12 -4.26
N GLU A 136 -16.08 20.38 -4.56
CA GLU A 136 -17.21 20.71 -5.44
C GLU A 136 -16.99 20.20 -6.88
N ARG A 137 -15.76 20.21 -7.37
CA ARG A 137 -15.42 19.68 -8.71
C ARG A 137 -15.59 18.17 -8.83
N LEU A 138 -15.45 17.43 -7.71
CA LEU A 138 -15.66 15.99 -7.65
C LEU A 138 -17.12 15.63 -7.81
N SER A 139 -18.04 16.44 -7.26
CA SER A 139 -19.47 16.16 -7.26
C SER A 139 -20.07 16.17 -8.68
N VAL A 140 -20.81 15.14 -8.96
CA VAL A 140 -21.61 15.00 -10.18
C VAL A 140 -23.12 15.02 -9.89
N TYR A 141 -23.52 15.13 -8.61
CA TYR A 141 -24.91 15.02 -8.15
C TYR A 141 -25.88 15.94 -8.92
N ASP A 142 -25.56 17.22 -8.99
CA ASP A 142 -26.38 18.22 -9.70
C ASP A 142 -26.30 18.13 -11.23
N LYS A 143 -25.34 17.33 -11.76
CA LYS A 143 -25.09 17.19 -13.19
C LYS A 143 -25.82 16.00 -13.80
N ILE A 144 -26.33 15.11 -12.96
CA ILE A 144 -27.01 13.89 -13.39
C ILE A 144 -28.50 14.22 -13.58
N SER A 145 -28.96 14.23 -14.83
CA SER A 145 -30.40 14.30 -15.14
C SER A 145 -31.01 12.92 -14.95
N CYS A 146 -32.02 12.82 -14.08
CA CYS A 146 -32.76 11.58 -13.81
C CYS A 146 -33.64 11.10 -14.97
N GLU A 147 -33.50 11.62 -16.19
CA GLU A 147 -34.49 11.42 -17.27
C GLU A 147 -34.18 10.27 -18.24
N GLU A 148 -33.03 9.59 -18.15
CA GLU A 148 -32.67 8.56 -19.16
C GLU A 148 -32.37 7.18 -18.60
N GLY A 149 -32.67 6.87 -17.37
CA GLY A 149 -32.15 5.64 -16.79
C GLY A 149 -33.17 4.82 -16.01
N THR A 150 -33.01 3.52 -16.07
CA THR A 150 -33.64 2.53 -15.20
C THR A 150 -33.09 2.57 -13.75
N TRP A 151 -32.40 3.62 -13.36
CA TRP A 151 -31.81 3.82 -12.04
C TRP A 151 -31.81 5.31 -11.62
N GLN A 152 -31.72 5.57 -10.34
CA GLN A 152 -31.52 6.90 -9.76
C GLN A 152 -30.33 6.94 -8.83
N LEU A 153 -29.60 8.07 -8.80
CA LEU A 153 -28.55 8.31 -7.81
C LEU A 153 -29.21 8.66 -6.47
N ILE A 154 -28.99 7.83 -5.45
CA ILE A 154 -29.57 8.02 -4.12
C ILE A 154 -28.54 8.54 -3.09
N SER A 155 -27.27 8.33 -3.31
CA SER A 155 -26.21 8.85 -2.45
C SER A 155 -24.93 9.11 -3.24
N GLU A 156 -24.37 10.28 -3.03
CA GLU A 156 -23.03 10.66 -3.45
C GLU A 156 -22.23 11.11 -2.24
N GLU A 157 -21.07 10.52 -2.01
CA GLU A 157 -20.06 10.99 -1.07
C GLU A 157 -18.78 11.29 -1.83
N CYS A 158 -18.30 12.54 -1.75
CA CYS A 158 -17.06 12.97 -2.37
C CYS A 158 -16.15 13.60 -1.34
N GLU A 159 -14.86 13.31 -1.39
CA GLU A 159 -13.85 13.92 -0.53
C GLU A 159 -12.64 14.36 -1.34
N TYR A 160 -12.21 15.59 -1.13
CA TYR A 160 -10.88 16.05 -1.46
C TYR A 160 -10.08 16.24 -0.17
N SER A 161 -8.88 15.68 -0.13
CA SER A 161 -7.95 15.88 0.98
C SER A 161 -6.53 16.10 0.48
N ASP A 162 -5.76 16.83 1.27
CA ASP A 162 -4.31 16.96 1.09
C ASP A 162 -3.59 16.73 2.41
N SER A 163 -2.41 16.12 2.34
CA SER A 163 -1.61 15.83 3.51
C SER A 163 -0.13 16.11 3.28
N ILE A 164 0.57 16.29 4.37
CA ILE A 164 2.03 16.25 4.44
C ILE A 164 2.47 15.33 5.56
N ASP A 165 3.36 14.41 5.23
CA ASP A 165 4.06 13.54 6.16
C ASP A 165 5.55 13.86 6.13
N ASP A 166 6.12 14.10 7.31
CA ASP A 166 7.52 14.49 7.48
C ASP A 166 8.13 13.67 8.62
N THR A 167 9.01 12.77 8.25
CA THR A 167 9.68 11.83 9.16
C THR A 167 11.17 12.15 9.22
N TYR A 168 11.71 12.21 10.42
CA TYR A 168 13.13 12.36 10.69
C TYR A 168 13.58 11.27 11.66
N THR A 169 14.59 10.51 11.26
CA THR A 169 15.16 9.42 12.07
C THR A 169 16.65 9.66 12.32
N ILE A 170 17.06 9.45 13.56
CA ILE A 170 18.45 9.54 13.99
C ILE A 170 18.79 8.40 14.96
N ASP A 171 20.01 7.90 14.95
CA ASP A 171 20.48 6.92 15.92
C ASP A 171 21.81 7.31 16.59
N SER A 172 22.19 6.55 17.61
CA SER A 172 23.42 6.77 18.37
C SER A 172 24.69 6.31 17.64
N GLN A 173 24.59 5.65 16.49
CA GLN A 173 25.73 5.21 15.67
C GLN A 173 26.05 6.16 14.53
N GLY A 174 25.27 7.26 14.39
CA GLY A 174 25.51 8.34 13.44
C GLY A 174 24.62 8.32 12.20
N PHE A 175 23.61 7.45 12.13
CA PHE A 175 22.57 7.57 11.11
C PHE A 175 21.71 8.81 11.36
N GLU A 176 21.47 9.57 10.33
CA GLU A 176 20.54 10.71 10.30
C GLU A 176 19.87 10.73 8.93
N GLY A 177 18.54 10.56 8.90
CA GLY A 177 17.77 10.54 7.67
C GLY A 177 16.44 11.26 7.79
N ARG A 178 15.98 11.88 6.70
CA ARG A 178 14.70 12.54 6.60
C ARG A 178 13.94 12.06 5.37
N HIS A 179 12.62 11.99 5.49
CA HIS A 179 11.69 11.72 4.39
C HIS A 179 10.50 12.65 4.53
N THR A 180 10.16 13.35 3.44
CA THR A 180 9.01 14.27 3.40
C THR A 180 8.22 14.01 2.14
N GLU A 181 6.93 13.76 2.29
CA GLU A 181 6.01 13.59 1.18
C GLU A 181 4.72 14.38 1.37
N THR A 182 4.13 14.79 0.28
CA THR A 182 2.77 15.32 0.19
C THR A 182 1.88 14.34 -0.54
N ALA A 183 0.60 14.34 -0.23
CA ALA A 183 -0.39 13.63 -1.01
C ALA A 183 -1.61 14.52 -1.22
N PHE A 184 -2.06 14.59 -2.46
CA PHE A 184 -3.33 15.20 -2.85
C PHE A 184 -4.23 14.06 -3.30
N THR A 185 -5.38 13.92 -2.68
CA THR A 185 -6.25 12.76 -2.87
C THR A 185 -7.67 13.21 -3.16
N CYS A 186 -8.31 12.54 -4.09
CA CYS A 186 -9.74 12.64 -4.31
C CYS A 186 -10.38 11.25 -4.22
N PHE A 187 -11.56 11.21 -3.62
CA PHE A 187 -12.38 10.02 -3.45
C PHE A 187 -13.83 10.36 -3.80
N SER A 188 -14.51 9.43 -4.43
CA SER A 188 -15.95 9.52 -4.66
C SER A 188 -16.57 8.14 -4.53
N GLU A 189 -17.68 8.06 -3.81
CA GLU A 189 -18.54 6.87 -3.72
C GLU A 189 -19.95 7.23 -4.14
N MET A 190 -20.51 6.39 -5.02
CA MET A 190 -21.84 6.57 -5.58
C MET A 190 -22.70 5.37 -5.26
N THR A 191 -23.93 5.61 -4.79
CA THR A 191 -24.93 4.57 -4.63
C THR A 191 -26.13 4.90 -5.50
N ILE A 192 -26.50 3.97 -6.37
CA ILE A 192 -27.66 4.05 -7.23
C ILE A 192 -28.74 3.05 -6.78
N GLU A 193 -29.99 3.32 -7.07
CA GLU A 193 -31.12 2.42 -6.87
C GLU A 193 -31.84 2.20 -8.21
N THR A 194 -32.13 0.95 -8.55
CA THR A 194 -32.86 0.56 -9.75
C THR A 194 -34.37 0.63 -9.52
N GLU A 195 -35.18 0.55 -10.59
CA GLU A 195 -36.63 0.51 -10.51
C GLU A 195 -37.16 -0.65 -9.63
N ASP A 196 -36.44 -1.77 -9.58
CA ASP A 196 -36.77 -2.93 -8.74
C ASP A 196 -36.40 -2.74 -7.27
N GLY A 197 -35.74 -1.61 -6.91
CA GLY A 197 -35.31 -1.28 -5.55
C GLY A 197 -33.98 -1.84 -5.14
N ASP A 198 -33.24 -2.46 -6.06
CA ASP A 198 -31.87 -2.94 -5.82
C ASP A 198 -30.87 -1.78 -5.76
N LYS A 199 -29.91 -1.88 -4.84
CA LYS A 199 -28.88 -0.85 -4.62
C LYS A 199 -27.50 -1.34 -5.02
N TYR A 200 -26.78 -0.47 -5.70
CA TYR A 200 -25.43 -0.73 -6.17
C TYR A 200 -24.53 0.43 -5.82
N SER A 201 -23.44 0.12 -5.12
CA SER A 201 -22.42 1.12 -4.72
C SER A 201 -21.09 0.83 -5.38
N ALA A 202 -20.39 1.88 -5.76
CA ALA A 202 -19.02 1.79 -6.20
C ALA A 202 -18.27 3.08 -5.87
N HIS A 203 -16.96 2.96 -5.78
CA HIS A 203 -16.09 4.09 -5.50
C HIS A 203 -14.96 4.18 -6.53
N TRP A 204 -14.39 5.37 -6.57
CA TRP A 204 -13.13 5.63 -7.25
C TRP A 204 -12.30 6.61 -6.43
N TRP A 205 -10.99 6.50 -6.54
CA TRP A 205 -10.06 7.43 -5.90
C TRP A 205 -8.81 7.61 -6.75
N GLU A 206 -8.22 8.79 -6.64
CA GLU A 206 -6.92 9.12 -7.21
C GLU A 206 -6.07 9.81 -6.15
N SER A 207 -4.76 9.63 -6.23
CA SER A 207 -3.81 10.30 -5.35
C SER A 207 -2.52 10.62 -6.09
N SER A 208 -1.90 11.74 -5.75
CA SER A 208 -0.61 12.12 -6.30
C SER A 208 0.20 12.89 -5.27
N PRO A 209 1.52 12.74 -5.20
CA PRO A 209 2.38 13.63 -4.43
C PRO A 209 2.46 15.04 -5.02
N GLU A 210 2.11 15.23 -6.30
CA GLU A 210 2.10 16.50 -7.03
C GLU A 210 0.67 16.87 -7.40
N TYR A 211 0.21 18.07 -6.99
CA TYR A 211 -1.16 18.54 -7.21
C TYR A 211 -1.58 18.56 -8.69
N ASP A 212 -0.69 19.06 -9.56
CA ASP A 212 -1.00 19.20 -10.98
C ASP A 212 -1.13 17.86 -11.73
N LYS A 213 -0.76 16.75 -11.09
CA LYS A 213 -0.93 15.39 -11.64
C LYS A 213 -2.21 14.68 -11.15
N LEU A 214 -2.98 15.32 -10.25
CA LEU A 214 -4.22 14.76 -9.74
C LEU A 214 -5.38 15.03 -10.71
N ASP A 215 -5.99 14.00 -11.27
CA ASP A 215 -7.21 14.13 -12.08
C ASP A 215 -8.45 14.15 -11.18
N ILE A 216 -8.82 15.32 -10.71
CA ILE A 216 -9.98 15.53 -9.85
C ILE A 216 -11.29 15.29 -10.60
N SER A 217 -11.38 15.75 -11.85
CA SER A 217 -12.65 15.84 -12.58
C SER A 217 -13.22 14.48 -12.99
N ALA A 218 -12.40 13.47 -13.16
CA ALA A 218 -12.82 12.14 -13.59
C ALA A 218 -13.28 11.23 -12.44
N CYS A 219 -13.00 11.58 -11.18
CA CYS A 219 -13.19 10.68 -10.05
C CYS A 219 -14.68 10.33 -9.83
N GLY A 220 -15.55 11.33 -9.71
CA GLY A 220 -17.00 11.11 -9.51
C GLY A 220 -17.65 10.35 -10.67
N GLN A 221 -17.30 10.72 -11.91
CA GLN A 221 -17.82 10.07 -13.10
C GLN A 221 -17.45 8.57 -13.15
N LYS A 222 -16.19 8.23 -12.83
CA LYS A 222 -15.73 6.83 -12.78
C LYS A 222 -16.41 6.02 -11.68
N ALA A 223 -16.66 6.63 -10.51
CA ALA A 223 -17.40 5.98 -9.42
C ALA A 223 -18.84 5.65 -9.86
N LEU A 224 -19.52 6.61 -10.52
CA LEU A 224 -20.87 6.40 -11.05
C LEU A 224 -20.92 5.32 -12.13
N GLU A 225 -20.02 5.36 -13.12
CA GLU A 225 -19.92 4.35 -14.18
C GLU A 225 -19.73 2.94 -13.60
N ARG A 226 -18.91 2.82 -12.54
CA ARG A 226 -18.71 1.54 -11.85
C ARG A 226 -19.95 1.09 -11.09
N ALA A 227 -20.72 1.99 -10.47
CA ALA A 227 -21.96 1.65 -9.78
C ALA A 227 -23.04 1.19 -10.80
N VAL A 228 -23.24 1.95 -11.86
CA VAL A 228 -24.18 1.61 -12.95
C VAL A 228 -23.78 0.30 -13.64
N GLY A 229 -22.49 0.08 -13.85
CA GLY A 229 -22.00 -1.16 -14.47
C GLY A 229 -22.35 -2.44 -13.70
N GLN A 230 -22.71 -2.36 -12.41
CA GLN A 230 -23.08 -3.51 -11.59
C GLN A 230 -24.57 -3.90 -11.68
N THR A 231 -25.39 -3.14 -12.41
CA THR A 231 -26.84 -3.38 -12.50
C THR A 231 -27.16 -4.64 -13.29
N GLY A 232 -28.21 -5.36 -12.86
CA GLY A 232 -28.69 -6.58 -13.51
C GLY A 232 -27.73 -7.77 -13.42
N PRO A 233 -27.19 -8.10 -12.23
CA PRO A 233 -26.32 -9.24 -12.06
C PRO A 233 -27.04 -10.54 -12.41
N LYS A 234 -26.28 -11.53 -12.90
CA LYS A 234 -26.78 -12.87 -13.16
C LYS A 234 -26.03 -13.90 -12.34
N GLU A 235 -26.75 -14.92 -11.92
CA GLU A 235 -26.14 -16.07 -11.28
C GLU A 235 -25.20 -16.80 -12.23
N MET A 236 -24.09 -17.27 -11.70
CA MET A 236 -23.18 -18.17 -12.37
C MET A 236 -23.09 -19.49 -11.63
N GLU A 237 -22.97 -20.58 -12.37
CA GLU A 237 -22.77 -21.90 -11.77
C GLU A 237 -21.38 -21.99 -11.10
N SER A 238 -21.30 -22.78 -10.02
CA SER A 238 -20.00 -23.16 -9.45
C SER A 238 -19.18 -23.93 -10.50
N GLY A 239 -17.90 -23.62 -10.59
CA GLY A 239 -17.03 -24.22 -11.62
C GLY A 239 -15.60 -23.72 -11.59
N ARG A 240 -14.88 -24.10 -12.62
CA ARG A 240 -13.50 -23.61 -12.82
C ARG A 240 -13.47 -22.69 -14.03
N TYR A 241 -12.96 -21.48 -13.80
CA TYR A 241 -12.94 -20.43 -14.80
C TYR A 241 -11.57 -19.80 -14.90
N ARG A 242 -11.26 -19.18 -16.03
CA ARG A 242 -10.21 -18.18 -16.08
C ARG A 242 -10.62 -16.97 -15.27
N MET A 243 -9.69 -16.46 -14.50
CA MET A 243 -9.89 -15.28 -13.66
C MET A 243 -8.98 -14.15 -14.14
N ILE A 244 -9.55 -12.98 -14.36
CA ILE A 244 -8.80 -11.74 -14.45
C ILE A 244 -9.11 -10.95 -13.19
N VAL A 245 -8.10 -10.39 -12.53
CA VAL A 245 -8.25 -9.50 -11.38
C VAL A 245 -7.86 -8.11 -11.83
N ASP A 246 -8.78 -7.17 -11.72
CA ASP A 246 -8.59 -5.75 -12.07
C ASP A 246 -7.45 -5.12 -11.26
N SER A 247 -6.67 -4.23 -11.86
CA SER A 247 -5.53 -3.56 -11.23
C SER A 247 -5.91 -2.78 -9.96
N THR A 248 -7.16 -2.35 -9.83
CA THR A 248 -7.64 -1.65 -8.63
C THR A 248 -7.67 -2.54 -7.37
N VAL A 249 -7.78 -3.86 -7.55
CA VAL A 249 -7.88 -4.84 -6.46
C VAL A 249 -6.82 -5.93 -6.49
N ALA A 250 -5.99 -5.98 -7.53
CA ALA A 250 -4.98 -7.02 -7.75
C ALA A 250 -3.95 -7.16 -6.61
N SER A 251 -3.64 -6.07 -5.89
CA SER A 251 -2.76 -6.09 -4.71
C SER A 251 -3.26 -7.03 -3.61
N ARG A 252 -4.57 -7.35 -3.56
CA ARG A 252 -5.15 -8.30 -2.61
C ARG A 252 -4.56 -9.71 -2.74
N LEU A 253 -4.20 -10.12 -3.94
CA LEU A 253 -3.58 -11.44 -4.18
C LEU A 253 -2.07 -11.44 -4.01
N VAL A 254 -1.43 -10.27 -4.14
CA VAL A 254 0.04 -10.14 -4.01
C VAL A 254 0.46 -9.94 -2.54
N SER A 255 -0.33 -9.22 -1.76
CA SER A 255 -0.04 -8.91 -0.35
C SER A 255 0.27 -10.15 0.51
N PRO A 256 -0.45 -11.31 0.38
CA PRO A 256 -0.12 -12.52 1.13
C PRO A 256 1.27 -13.09 0.83
N LEU A 257 1.79 -12.90 -0.39
CA LEU A 257 3.16 -13.33 -0.74
C LEU A 257 4.19 -12.56 0.09
N PHE A 258 4.04 -11.24 0.20
CA PHE A 258 4.98 -10.42 0.97
C PHE A 258 4.91 -10.68 2.47
N ALA A 259 3.71 -10.89 3.01
CA ALA A 259 3.55 -11.32 4.39
C ALA A 259 4.26 -12.66 4.65
N ALA A 260 4.16 -13.61 3.72
CA ALA A 260 4.82 -14.90 3.82
C ALA A 260 6.36 -14.83 3.64
N LEU A 261 6.87 -13.81 2.93
CA LEU A 261 8.32 -13.58 2.76
C LEU A 261 8.97 -12.87 3.96
N ASN A 262 8.20 -12.47 4.97
CA ASN A 262 8.75 -11.82 6.17
C ASN A 262 9.43 -12.85 7.08
N ALA A 263 10.67 -12.57 7.45
CA ALA A 263 11.49 -13.48 8.27
C ALA A 263 10.87 -13.77 9.66
N SER A 264 10.07 -12.86 10.21
CA SER A 264 9.33 -13.11 11.45
C SER A 264 8.26 -14.17 11.27
N ALA A 265 7.49 -14.12 10.18
CA ALA A 265 6.50 -15.15 9.86
C ALA A 265 7.17 -16.52 9.62
N ILE A 266 8.29 -16.53 8.90
CA ILE A 266 9.08 -17.75 8.64
C ILE A 266 9.60 -18.36 9.94
N GLN A 267 10.19 -17.54 10.82
CA GLN A 267 10.74 -17.99 12.11
C GLN A 267 9.65 -18.56 13.03
N GLN A 268 8.45 -17.99 12.98
CA GLN A 268 7.30 -18.46 13.75
C GLN A 268 6.56 -19.65 13.10
N LYS A 269 7.03 -20.13 11.94
CA LYS A 269 6.36 -21.17 11.14
C LYS A 269 4.93 -20.79 10.70
N MET A 270 4.71 -19.48 10.51
CA MET A 270 3.47 -18.87 10.04
C MET A 270 3.62 -18.40 8.60
N SER A 271 4.38 -19.11 7.77
CA SER A 271 4.62 -18.78 6.37
C SER A 271 4.57 -20.04 5.50
N PHE A 272 3.73 -19.98 4.47
CA PHE A 272 3.69 -20.99 3.42
C PHE A 272 4.91 -20.92 2.46
N LEU A 273 5.79 -19.93 2.62
CA LEU A 273 7.04 -19.78 1.87
C LEU A 273 8.29 -20.11 2.70
N THR A 274 8.12 -20.85 3.81
CA THR A 274 9.26 -21.34 4.59
C THR A 274 10.15 -22.23 3.71
N ASP A 275 11.48 -22.07 3.84
CA ASP A 275 12.50 -22.84 3.10
C ASP A 275 12.44 -22.70 1.57
N THR A 276 11.88 -21.59 1.06
CA THR A 276 11.78 -21.33 -0.40
C THR A 276 12.87 -20.42 -0.97
N MET A 277 13.75 -19.87 -0.13
CA MET A 277 14.86 -19.03 -0.58
C MET A 277 15.69 -19.71 -1.67
N CYS A 278 15.92 -19.00 -2.79
CA CYS A 278 16.62 -19.45 -3.99
C CYS A 278 15.95 -20.67 -4.68
N LYS A 279 14.68 -20.96 -4.39
CA LYS A 279 13.95 -22.04 -5.06
C LYS A 279 12.89 -21.50 -6.01
N LYS A 280 12.72 -22.19 -7.14
CA LYS A 280 11.60 -21.94 -8.05
C LYS A 280 10.35 -22.61 -7.48
N VAL A 281 9.41 -21.81 -7.02
CA VAL A 281 8.16 -22.27 -6.38
C VAL A 281 6.90 -21.73 -7.06
N PHE A 282 7.07 -20.75 -7.95
CA PHE A 282 6.00 -20.12 -8.72
C PHE A 282 6.22 -20.32 -10.22
N SER A 283 5.21 -19.98 -11.02
CA SER A 283 5.30 -19.90 -12.46
C SER A 283 6.53 -19.08 -12.89
N GLU A 284 7.24 -19.53 -13.94
CA GLU A 284 8.38 -18.77 -14.51
C GLU A 284 7.98 -17.40 -15.07
N ASN A 285 6.69 -17.18 -15.26
CA ASN A 285 6.11 -15.93 -15.73
C ASN A 285 6.06 -14.87 -14.64
N LEU A 286 6.19 -15.26 -13.37
CA LEU A 286 6.09 -14.33 -12.23
C LEU A 286 7.44 -13.68 -11.95
N THR A 287 7.48 -12.36 -12.13
CA THR A 287 8.59 -11.50 -11.67
C THR A 287 8.05 -10.31 -10.92
N ILE A 288 8.50 -10.13 -9.68
CA ILE A 288 8.14 -9.00 -8.82
C ILE A 288 9.42 -8.31 -8.36
N MET A 289 9.50 -7.02 -8.64
CA MET A 289 10.58 -6.12 -8.20
C MET A 289 10.11 -5.27 -7.02
N ASP A 290 11.01 -4.88 -6.14
CA ASP A 290 10.84 -3.70 -5.29
C ASP A 290 11.63 -2.53 -5.88
N LEU A 291 10.97 -1.40 -6.14
CA LEU A 291 11.56 -0.22 -6.79
C LEU A 291 11.45 1.02 -5.88
N PRO A 292 12.07 1.00 -4.70
CA PRO A 292 11.90 2.03 -3.67
C PRO A 292 12.49 3.39 -4.05
N ARG A 293 13.36 3.47 -5.06
CA ARG A 293 14.07 4.71 -5.43
C ARG A 293 13.51 5.41 -6.66
N THR A 294 12.23 5.16 -6.98
CA THR A 294 11.57 5.78 -8.13
C THR A 294 11.14 7.21 -7.80
N VAL A 295 11.78 8.21 -8.41
CA VAL A 295 11.53 9.64 -8.17
C VAL A 295 10.09 10.03 -8.53
N GLY A 296 9.42 10.82 -7.68
CA GLY A 296 8.08 11.35 -7.87
C GLY A 296 6.96 10.29 -7.81
N LYS A 297 7.23 9.10 -7.26
CA LYS A 297 6.25 8.01 -7.22
C LYS A 297 5.90 7.59 -5.79
N PRO A 298 4.60 7.42 -5.47
CA PRO A 298 4.14 7.00 -4.14
C PRO A 298 4.82 5.71 -3.66
N GLY A 299 5.12 5.65 -2.36
CA GLY A 299 5.78 4.51 -1.73
C GLY A 299 7.29 4.42 -1.92
N SER A 300 7.89 5.36 -2.69
CA SER A 300 9.34 5.44 -2.79
C SER A 300 9.94 5.96 -1.48
N ARG A 301 11.07 5.37 -1.05
CA ARG A 301 11.80 5.75 0.17
C ARG A 301 13.27 5.38 0.06
N LEU A 302 14.16 6.20 0.59
CA LEU A 302 15.60 5.95 0.59
C LEU A 302 16.03 4.97 1.68
N PHE A 303 15.30 4.89 2.78
CA PHE A 303 15.59 4.01 3.92
C PHE A 303 14.32 3.42 4.51
N ASP A 304 14.45 2.29 5.20
CA ASP A 304 13.39 1.64 5.95
C ASP A 304 13.25 2.20 7.39
N THR A 305 12.40 1.60 8.21
CA THR A 305 12.15 2.07 9.59
C THR A 305 13.35 1.92 10.51
N GLU A 306 14.33 1.08 10.13
CA GLU A 306 15.58 0.93 10.86
C GLU A 306 16.66 1.94 10.40
N GLY A 307 16.44 2.68 9.31
CA GLY A 307 17.43 3.55 8.67
C GLY A 307 18.28 2.83 7.62
N VAL A 308 17.97 1.58 7.33
CA VAL A 308 18.70 0.78 6.33
C VAL A 308 18.39 1.28 4.93
N ALA A 309 19.44 1.47 4.13
CA ALA A 309 19.32 1.93 2.74
C ALA A 309 18.52 0.95 1.89
N THR A 310 17.54 1.47 1.15
CA THR A 310 16.78 0.70 0.17
C THR A 310 17.54 0.58 -1.15
N CYS A 311 17.20 -0.42 -1.95
CA CYS A 311 17.72 -0.56 -3.31
C CYS A 311 16.71 -1.30 -4.19
N ASP A 312 16.75 -1.01 -5.48
CA ASP A 312 15.94 -1.73 -6.47
C ASP A 312 16.36 -3.20 -6.48
N THR A 313 15.40 -4.11 -6.31
CA THR A 313 15.70 -5.53 -6.07
C THR A 313 14.61 -6.43 -6.60
N ALA A 314 15.01 -7.56 -7.21
CA ALA A 314 14.09 -8.63 -7.55
C ALA A 314 13.73 -9.44 -6.28
N ILE A 315 12.47 -9.42 -5.91
CA ILE A 315 11.92 -10.21 -4.79
C ILE A 315 11.61 -11.64 -5.25
N ILE A 316 10.89 -11.74 -6.36
CA ILE A 316 10.63 -12.99 -7.09
C ILE A 316 11.05 -12.75 -8.52
N GLN A 317 11.85 -13.64 -9.09
CA GLN A 317 12.31 -13.54 -10.48
C GLN A 317 12.12 -14.87 -11.20
N ASN A 318 11.34 -14.85 -12.28
CA ASN A 318 11.01 -16.04 -13.05
C ASN A 318 10.55 -17.21 -12.15
N GLY A 319 9.70 -16.91 -11.18
CA GLY A 319 9.16 -17.85 -10.20
C GLY A 319 10.12 -18.28 -9.08
N VAL A 320 11.35 -17.77 -9.06
CA VAL A 320 12.35 -18.04 -8.02
C VAL A 320 12.22 -17.00 -6.92
N VAL A 321 12.11 -17.42 -5.68
CA VAL A 321 12.16 -16.54 -4.49
C VAL A 321 13.60 -16.13 -4.23
N ASN A 322 13.94 -14.87 -4.50
CA ASN A 322 15.31 -14.35 -4.37
C ASN A 322 15.59 -13.73 -3.01
N ARG A 323 14.57 -13.27 -2.29
CA ARG A 323 14.77 -12.51 -1.08
C ARG A 323 13.65 -12.72 -0.07
N TYR A 324 14.02 -12.82 1.22
CA TYR A 324 13.15 -12.61 2.37
C TYR A 324 13.31 -11.18 2.89
N PHE A 325 12.31 -10.66 3.59
CA PHE A 325 12.40 -9.41 4.33
C PHE A 325 12.93 -9.72 5.72
N VAL A 326 14.18 -9.31 5.96
CA VAL A 326 14.95 -9.67 7.15
C VAL A 326 15.53 -8.42 7.79
N ASN A 327 14.85 -7.88 8.80
CA ASN A 327 15.36 -6.77 9.57
C ASN A 327 16.55 -7.18 10.45
N THR A 328 17.17 -6.20 11.07
CA THR A 328 18.39 -6.39 11.89
C THR A 328 18.17 -7.44 13.01
N TYR A 329 17.04 -7.37 13.71
CA TYR A 329 16.68 -8.33 14.76
C TYR A 329 16.53 -9.76 14.24
N MET A 330 15.74 -9.92 13.17
CA MET A 330 15.48 -11.23 12.59
C MET A 330 16.72 -11.86 11.96
N SER A 331 17.64 -11.04 11.42
CA SER A 331 18.93 -11.52 10.93
C SER A 331 19.71 -12.23 12.02
N LYS A 332 19.85 -11.62 13.19
CA LYS A 332 20.54 -12.24 14.34
C LYS A 332 19.83 -13.48 14.85
N LYS A 333 18.51 -13.46 14.86
CA LYS A 333 17.70 -14.56 15.41
C LYS A 333 17.65 -15.78 14.50
N THR A 334 17.66 -15.59 13.19
CA THR A 334 17.52 -16.68 12.20
C THR A 334 18.84 -17.06 11.52
N GLY A 335 19.85 -16.20 11.54
CA GLY A 335 21.09 -16.36 10.77
C GLY A 335 20.94 -16.01 9.28
N PHE A 336 19.78 -15.52 8.82
CA PHE A 336 19.64 -15.03 7.46
C PHE A 336 20.41 -13.73 7.26
N ALA A 337 20.94 -13.53 6.06
CA ALA A 337 21.54 -12.24 5.69
C ALA A 337 20.50 -11.11 5.83
N PRO A 338 20.85 -9.98 6.46
CA PRO A 338 19.91 -8.89 6.66
C PRO A 338 19.61 -8.20 5.34
N THR A 339 18.32 -7.87 5.15
CA THR A 339 17.81 -7.10 4.01
C THR A 339 17.11 -5.83 4.51
N ILE A 340 16.04 -5.40 3.90
CA ILE A 340 15.13 -4.38 4.42
C ILE A 340 14.01 -5.04 5.24
N GLU A 341 13.33 -4.27 6.10
CA GLU A 341 12.28 -4.78 6.98
C GLU A 341 11.04 -5.22 6.21
N ASP A 342 10.63 -4.47 5.18
CA ASP A 342 9.42 -4.71 4.38
C ASP A 342 9.56 -4.12 2.97
N ILE A 343 8.70 -4.56 2.07
CA ILE A 343 8.64 -4.05 0.70
C ILE A 343 8.16 -2.60 0.66
N SER A 344 8.76 -1.81 -0.21
CA SER A 344 8.46 -0.39 -0.34
C SER A 344 7.49 -0.10 -1.48
N ARG A 345 7.92 -0.37 -2.70
CA ARG A 345 7.19 -0.08 -3.93
C ARG A 345 7.23 -1.30 -4.87
N PRO A 346 6.39 -2.33 -4.58
CA PRO A 346 6.34 -3.54 -5.39
C PRO A 346 5.83 -3.26 -6.80
N LYS A 347 6.53 -3.78 -7.78
CA LYS A 347 6.12 -3.78 -9.18
C LYS A 347 6.11 -5.21 -9.73
N LEU A 348 4.92 -5.68 -10.13
CA LEU A 348 4.80 -6.91 -10.88
C LEU A 348 5.08 -6.59 -12.35
N MET A 349 6.04 -7.28 -12.94
CA MET A 349 6.46 -7.05 -14.31
C MET A 349 5.41 -7.58 -15.28
N PRO A 350 5.03 -6.80 -16.30
CA PRO A 350 4.09 -7.27 -17.33
C PRO A 350 4.57 -8.55 -17.99
N TYR A 351 3.66 -9.47 -18.23
CA TYR A 351 3.93 -10.73 -18.89
C TYR A 351 2.73 -11.21 -19.71
N ILE A 352 3.00 -11.73 -20.90
CA ILE A 352 2.04 -12.48 -21.69
C ILE A 352 2.75 -13.61 -22.44
N ASN A 353 2.17 -14.81 -22.40
CA ASN A 353 2.69 -15.96 -23.14
C ASN A 353 2.14 -15.97 -24.57
N ASP A 354 2.54 -14.98 -25.37
CA ASP A 354 2.26 -14.96 -26.80
C ASP A 354 3.56 -14.73 -27.56
N LYS A 355 3.97 -15.75 -28.31
CA LYS A 355 5.20 -15.73 -29.13
C LYS A 355 5.16 -14.71 -30.28
N ASN A 356 3.98 -14.18 -30.60
CA ASN A 356 3.76 -13.21 -31.67
C ASN A 356 3.75 -11.77 -31.18
N LEU A 357 3.73 -11.53 -29.85
CA LEU A 357 3.73 -10.21 -29.25
C LEU A 357 5.13 -9.89 -28.66
N THR A 358 5.81 -8.94 -29.27
CA THR A 358 7.01 -8.36 -28.68
C THR A 358 6.61 -7.26 -27.71
N PHE A 359 6.99 -7.41 -26.46
CA PHE A 359 6.66 -6.51 -25.32
C PHE A 359 7.06 -5.04 -25.49
N LYS A 360 7.84 -4.69 -26.49
CA LYS A 360 8.32 -3.33 -26.70
C LYS A 360 7.30 -2.39 -27.37
N GLU A 361 6.18 -2.91 -27.87
CA GLU A 361 5.32 -2.15 -28.79
C GLU A 361 3.83 -2.11 -28.47
N LYS A 362 3.33 -2.80 -27.43
CA LYS A 362 1.90 -2.77 -27.09
C LYS A 362 1.68 -2.61 -25.59
N GLU A 363 0.94 -1.57 -25.23
CA GLU A 363 0.28 -1.42 -23.96
C GLU A 363 -0.78 -2.53 -23.86
N LEU A 364 -0.62 -3.44 -22.91
CA LEU A 364 -1.57 -4.52 -22.66
C LEU A 364 -2.56 -4.06 -21.59
N TYR A 365 -3.63 -3.41 -22.03
CA TYR A 365 -4.72 -2.99 -21.16
C TYR A 365 -5.67 -4.13 -20.83
N LEU A 366 -6.59 -3.89 -19.91
CA LEU A 366 -7.57 -4.88 -19.46
C LEU A 366 -8.36 -5.54 -20.61
N ASN A 367 -8.74 -4.76 -21.63
CA ASN A 367 -9.49 -5.28 -22.79
C ASN A 367 -8.70 -6.30 -23.60
N GLU A 368 -7.41 -6.04 -23.84
CA GLU A 368 -6.54 -6.99 -24.54
C GLU A 368 -6.31 -8.24 -23.70
N LEU A 369 -6.21 -8.08 -22.37
CA LEU A 369 -6.07 -9.20 -21.45
C LEU A 369 -7.33 -10.10 -21.46
N MET A 370 -8.54 -9.49 -21.44
CA MET A 370 -9.80 -10.24 -21.60
C MET A 370 -9.88 -10.96 -22.96
N PHE A 371 -9.46 -10.29 -24.04
CA PHE A 371 -9.43 -10.91 -25.37
C PHE A 371 -8.48 -12.12 -25.42
N HIS A 372 -7.28 -11.98 -24.81
CA HIS A 372 -6.31 -13.08 -24.70
C HIS A 372 -6.85 -14.27 -23.90
N CYS A 373 -7.63 -14.02 -22.85
CA CYS A 373 -8.28 -15.05 -22.04
C CYS A 373 -9.54 -15.63 -22.66
N ALA A 374 -10.06 -15.06 -23.74
CA ALA A 374 -11.29 -15.42 -24.44
C ALA A 374 -12.55 -15.33 -23.56
N SER A 375 -12.68 -16.13 -22.51
CA SER A 375 -13.82 -16.14 -21.58
C SER A 375 -13.38 -16.40 -20.16
N GLY A 376 -14.15 -15.88 -19.19
CA GLY A 376 -13.86 -16.03 -17.76
C GLY A 376 -14.62 -15.05 -16.88
N ILE A 377 -14.06 -14.80 -15.70
CA ILE A 377 -14.60 -13.85 -14.71
C ILE A 377 -13.55 -12.76 -14.46
N LEU A 378 -13.94 -11.51 -14.68
CA LEU A 378 -13.21 -10.32 -14.27
C LEU A 378 -13.61 -9.96 -12.85
N VAL A 379 -12.71 -10.09 -11.89
CA VAL A 379 -12.90 -9.70 -10.49
C VAL A 379 -12.53 -8.23 -10.32
N THR A 380 -13.49 -7.41 -9.90
CA THR A 380 -13.34 -5.96 -9.68
C THR A 380 -13.49 -5.56 -8.23
N GLY A 381 -13.86 -6.50 -7.36
CA GLY A 381 -13.98 -6.31 -5.93
C GLY A 381 -13.79 -7.60 -5.14
N PHE A 382 -13.33 -7.45 -3.89
CA PHE A 382 -13.23 -8.54 -2.93
C PHE A 382 -14.07 -8.21 -1.70
N ASN A 383 -15.08 -9.04 -1.42
CA ASN A 383 -16.02 -8.87 -0.31
C ASN A 383 -15.67 -9.83 0.84
N GLY A 384 -14.79 -9.39 1.73
CA GLY A 384 -14.39 -10.21 2.88
C GLY A 384 -13.42 -11.35 2.52
N GLY A 385 -13.34 -12.32 3.44
CA GLY A 385 -12.43 -13.46 3.31
C GLY A 385 -10.99 -13.15 3.73
N ASN A 386 -10.19 -14.19 3.80
CA ASN A 386 -8.79 -14.11 4.21
C ASN A 386 -7.92 -15.18 3.53
N CYS A 387 -6.62 -15.07 3.77
CA CYS A 387 -5.63 -16.09 3.44
C CYS A 387 -4.97 -16.56 4.75
N ASN A 388 -4.86 -17.88 4.93
CA ASN A 388 -4.11 -18.45 6.03
C ASN A 388 -2.60 -18.28 5.77
N PRO A 389 -1.88 -17.51 6.59
CA PRO A 389 -0.47 -17.22 6.32
C PRO A 389 0.43 -18.45 6.43
N ALA A 390 0.06 -19.44 7.24
CA ALA A 390 0.88 -20.64 7.44
C ALA A 390 0.76 -21.65 6.29
N THR A 391 -0.43 -21.79 5.69
CA THR A 391 -0.70 -22.78 4.64
C THR A 391 -0.84 -22.19 3.26
N GLY A 392 -1.18 -20.91 3.15
CA GLY A 392 -1.52 -20.25 1.90
C GLY A 392 -2.94 -20.51 1.41
N ASP A 393 -3.76 -21.24 2.16
CA ASP A 393 -5.16 -21.46 1.79
C ASP A 393 -5.96 -20.17 1.92
N PHE A 394 -6.81 -19.90 0.94
CA PHE A 394 -7.61 -18.68 0.91
C PHE A 394 -9.05 -18.95 0.53
N SER A 395 -9.92 -18.06 0.99
CA SER A 395 -11.30 -17.93 0.56
C SER A 395 -11.66 -16.45 0.53
N PHE A 396 -12.08 -15.95 -0.64
CA PHE A 396 -12.48 -14.55 -0.82
C PHE A 396 -13.84 -14.48 -1.51
N GLY A 397 -14.77 -13.70 -0.94
CA GLY A 397 -15.95 -13.25 -1.66
C GLY A 397 -15.54 -12.29 -2.77
N ILE A 398 -16.17 -12.41 -3.93
CA ILE A 398 -15.87 -11.57 -5.08
C ILE A 398 -17.11 -10.93 -5.69
N GLU A 399 -16.89 -9.80 -6.32
CA GLU A 399 -17.79 -9.19 -7.28
C GLU A 399 -17.03 -8.85 -8.56
N GLY A 400 -17.75 -8.81 -9.67
CA GLY A 400 -17.12 -8.53 -10.95
C GLY A 400 -18.02 -8.79 -12.13
N PHE A 401 -17.45 -9.28 -13.23
CA PHE A 401 -18.16 -9.45 -14.48
C PHE A 401 -17.78 -10.77 -15.16
N ALA A 402 -18.76 -11.46 -15.68
CA ALA A 402 -18.49 -12.49 -16.67
C ALA A 402 -18.08 -11.81 -17.99
N PHE A 403 -17.10 -12.37 -18.69
CA PHE A 403 -16.70 -11.91 -20.01
C PHE A 403 -16.64 -13.09 -20.99
N ASN A 404 -16.93 -12.80 -22.25
CA ASN A 404 -16.83 -13.74 -23.36
C ASN A 404 -16.34 -13.03 -24.61
N ASP A 405 -15.46 -13.69 -25.38
CA ASP A 405 -14.82 -13.12 -26.58
C ASP A 405 -14.19 -11.74 -26.34
N GLY A 406 -13.57 -11.56 -25.15
CA GLY A 406 -12.92 -10.32 -24.76
C GLY A 406 -13.85 -9.17 -24.39
N LYS A 407 -15.15 -9.43 -24.20
CA LYS A 407 -16.16 -8.42 -23.86
C LYS A 407 -16.90 -8.78 -22.59
N ILE A 408 -17.16 -7.78 -21.77
CA ILE A 408 -18.04 -7.93 -20.61
C ILE A 408 -19.43 -8.38 -21.07
N SER A 409 -19.97 -9.40 -20.42
CA SER A 409 -21.26 -10.00 -20.69
C SER A 409 -22.32 -9.52 -19.69
N HIS A 410 -22.09 -9.72 -18.41
CA HIS A 410 -23.00 -9.32 -17.33
C HIS A 410 -22.25 -9.25 -15.98
N PRO A 411 -22.75 -8.48 -15.02
CA PRO A 411 -22.22 -8.48 -13.66
C PRO A 411 -22.44 -9.82 -12.94
N VAL A 412 -21.52 -10.15 -12.04
CA VAL A 412 -21.54 -11.35 -11.20
C VAL A 412 -21.35 -10.94 -9.75
N ARG A 413 -22.15 -11.49 -8.85
CA ARG A 413 -22.11 -11.25 -7.41
C ARG A 413 -22.23 -12.56 -6.63
N GLU A 414 -21.95 -12.48 -5.33
CA GLU A 414 -22.15 -13.58 -4.37
C GLU A 414 -21.40 -14.87 -4.70
N MET A 415 -20.25 -14.73 -5.36
CA MET A 415 -19.37 -15.86 -5.60
C MET A 415 -18.17 -15.82 -4.67
N LEU A 416 -17.63 -17.01 -4.39
CA LEU A 416 -16.39 -17.19 -3.65
C LEU A 416 -15.31 -17.74 -4.58
N ILE A 417 -14.10 -17.26 -4.44
CA ILE A 417 -12.92 -17.97 -4.93
C ILE A 417 -12.23 -18.65 -3.76
N THR A 418 -11.88 -19.91 -3.94
CA THR A 418 -11.18 -20.71 -2.93
C THR A 418 -9.99 -21.42 -3.54
N GLY A 419 -8.95 -21.59 -2.75
CA GLY A 419 -7.74 -22.24 -3.24
C GLY A 419 -6.56 -22.08 -2.31
N ASN A 420 -5.40 -22.30 -2.88
CA ASN A 420 -4.12 -22.13 -2.20
C ASN A 420 -3.23 -21.17 -3.02
N MET A 421 -2.54 -20.25 -2.35
CA MET A 421 -1.70 -19.22 -2.99
C MET A 421 -0.61 -19.81 -3.88
N MET A 422 0.00 -20.94 -3.47
CA MET A 422 1.02 -21.60 -4.29
C MET A 422 0.42 -22.12 -5.60
N THR A 423 -0.75 -22.75 -5.53
CA THR A 423 -1.47 -23.26 -6.72
C THR A 423 -1.92 -22.11 -7.60
N LEU A 424 -2.51 -21.06 -7.03
CA LEU A 424 -2.98 -19.88 -7.76
C LEU A 424 -1.84 -19.22 -8.56
N TRP A 425 -0.71 -18.91 -7.91
CA TRP A 425 0.42 -18.26 -8.58
C TRP A 425 1.18 -19.18 -9.57
N ASN A 426 0.97 -20.50 -9.48
CA ASN A 426 1.42 -21.44 -10.52
C ASN A 426 0.47 -21.49 -11.72
N SER A 427 -0.80 -21.08 -11.58
CA SER A 427 -1.74 -20.92 -12.69
C SER A 427 -1.73 -19.50 -13.31
N PHE A 428 -0.81 -18.62 -12.89
CA PHE A 428 -0.63 -17.29 -13.44
C PHE A 428 -0.20 -17.33 -14.91
N ILE A 429 -0.97 -16.69 -15.78
CA ILE A 429 -0.78 -16.75 -17.23
C ILE A 429 -0.39 -15.41 -17.86
N ALA A 430 -0.85 -14.30 -17.34
CA ALA A 430 -0.54 -12.98 -17.89
C ALA A 430 -0.70 -11.85 -16.86
N ALA A 431 -0.02 -10.75 -17.11
CA ALA A 431 -0.20 -9.47 -16.42
C ALA A 431 -0.23 -8.32 -17.42
N GLY A 432 -1.14 -7.39 -17.21
CA GLY A 432 -1.29 -6.17 -18.00
C GLY A 432 -0.18 -5.14 -17.79
N THR A 433 -0.42 -3.95 -18.35
CA THR A 433 0.44 -2.76 -18.19
C THR A 433 -0.30 -1.60 -17.51
N ASP A 434 -1.49 -1.87 -16.98
CA ASP A 434 -2.46 -0.94 -16.44
C ASP A 434 -2.34 -0.72 -14.92
N ALA A 435 -1.15 -0.92 -14.35
CA ALA A 435 -0.90 -0.64 -12.94
C ALA A 435 -1.16 0.84 -12.62
N ARG A 436 -1.86 1.10 -11.51
CA ARG A 436 -2.24 2.46 -11.11
C ARG A 436 -1.05 3.24 -10.54
N GLU A 437 -0.76 4.39 -11.14
CA GLU A 437 0.33 5.28 -10.73
C GLU A 437 0.08 5.98 -9.38
N CYS A 438 -1.17 6.08 -8.95
CA CYS A 438 -1.59 6.76 -7.73
C CYS A 438 -1.32 5.96 -6.44
N THR A 439 -0.74 4.77 -6.54
CA THR A 439 -0.46 3.91 -5.38
C THR A 439 0.96 3.37 -5.41
N ARG A 440 1.46 2.97 -4.25
CA ARG A 440 2.75 2.26 -4.16
C ARG A 440 2.72 0.88 -4.84
N TRP A 441 1.53 0.28 -4.94
CA TRP A 441 1.33 -1.06 -5.50
C TRP A 441 1.29 -1.00 -7.03
N GLN A 442 2.41 -1.23 -7.68
CA GLN A 442 2.51 -1.27 -9.13
C GLN A 442 2.14 -2.66 -9.64
N ILE A 443 0.90 -3.05 -9.35
CA ILE A 443 0.33 -4.34 -9.71
C ILE A 443 -0.73 -4.10 -10.77
N PRO A 444 -0.48 -4.53 -12.00
CA PRO A 444 -1.46 -4.41 -13.10
C PRO A 444 -2.58 -5.43 -12.95
N SER A 445 -3.51 -5.44 -13.89
CA SER A 445 -4.49 -6.52 -14.03
C SER A 445 -3.78 -7.86 -14.25
N LEU A 446 -4.24 -8.89 -13.53
CA LEU A 446 -3.62 -10.22 -13.46
C LEU A 446 -4.55 -11.28 -14.03
N ALA A 447 -4.04 -12.21 -14.83
CA ALA A 447 -4.81 -13.32 -15.36
C ALA A 447 -4.29 -14.66 -14.83
N PHE A 448 -5.23 -15.50 -14.42
CA PHE A 448 -4.99 -16.85 -13.91
C PHE A 448 -5.87 -17.85 -14.66
N ASP A 449 -5.34 -19.04 -14.91
CA ASP A 449 -6.10 -20.15 -15.51
C ASP A 449 -6.68 -21.05 -14.41
N ASP A 450 -7.81 -21.70 -14.70
CA ASP A 450 -8.34 -22.80 -13.91
C ASP A 450 -8.54 -22.49 -12.41
N VAL A 451 -9.19 -21.35 -12.08
CA VAL A 451 -9.51 -20.93 -10.70
C VAL A 451 -10.88 -21.48 -10.30
N SER A 452 -10.99 -21.98 -9.07
CA SER A 452 -12.24 -22.53 -8.52
C SER A 452 -13.15 -21.40 -8.01
N PHE A 453 -14.37 -21.35 -8.54
CA PHE A 453 -15.43 -20.46 -8.12
C PHE A 453 -16.61 -21.27 -7.58
N SER A 454 -17.21 -20.81 -6.49
CA SER A 454 -18.44 -21.37 -5.93
C SER A 454 -19.49 -20.28 -5.72
N ALA A 455 -20.71 -20.57 -6.12
CA ALA A 455 -21.87 -19.75 -5.86
C ALA A 455 -22.49 -20.11 -4.51
#